data_c61327f07ca0274a4185a51cc29ffd0f
#
_entry.id   c61327f07ca0274a4185a51cc29ffd0f
#
_cell.length_a   1.000
_cell.length_b   1.000
_cell.length_c   1.000
_cell.angle_alpha   90.00
_cell.angle_beta   90.00
_cell.angle_gamma   90.00
#
_symmetry.space_group_name_H-M   'P 1'
#
loop_
_entity.id
_entity.type
_entity.pdbx_description
1 polymer ?
#
loop_
_entity_poly.entity_id
_entity_poly.type
_entity_poly.pdbx_seq_one_letter_code
_entity_poly.pdbx_strand_id
1 'polypeptide(L)'
;QTEIVAMLSGGMSFRRLMWPYFLGALIIASLSLTLNLWLIPISQRHIVAFEQQYIKRKQNTKYDRHIYRQIEPGIFAYIRGYNDGARQASFFVLERYESGTMTHSLEASDAKFNPETKRWTAPRYTKREFDSAGTETFEQFRNLDTLINLEATELGEINDLIQTMNISELNAFLDQQRAKGSDSINLIEVEKHARYAYPLSTFILTLIGVSLSSRKVRGGTGLHIGIGTGLCFSYILFNRFFEEFAKSGTLPPGLAVWLPNIIYLGIAVYLYRKAPK
;
A
#
# COMPACT_ATOMS: atom_id res chain seq x y z
N GLN A 1 -37.34 -4.52 -13.80
CA GLN A 1 -36.94 -5.50 -14.88
C GLN A 1 -37.90 -5.41 -16.08
N THR A 2 -39.18 -5.24 -15.86
CA THR A 2 -40.20 -5.07 -16.94
C THR A 2 -39.91 -3.85 -17.79
N GLU A 3 -39.42 -2.74 -17.21
CA GLU A 3 -39.14 -1.50 -17.91
C GLU A 3 -37.94 -1.65 -18.90
N ILE A 4 -36.83 -2.28 -18.46
CA ILE A 4 -35.67 -2.52 -19.34
C ILE A 4 -36.07 -3.44 -20.51
N VAL A 5 -36.82 -4.50 -20.21
CA VAL A 5 -37.33 -5.43 -21.23
C VAL A 5 -38.32 -4.71 -22.16
N ALA A 6 -39.19 -3.84 -21.64
CA ALA A 6 -40.11 -3.03 -22.45
C ALA A 6 -39.36 -2.05 -23.36
N MET A 7 -38.33 -1.37 -22.88
CA MET A 7 -37.49 -0.47 -23.69
C MET A 7 -36.78 -1.23 -24.82
N LEU A 8 -36.23 -2.40 -24.55
CA LEU A 8 -35.55 -3.24 -25.54
C LEU A 8 -36.54 -3.82 -26.55
N SER A 9 -37.73 -4.27 -26.11
CA SER A 9 -38.79 -4.74 -27.03
C SER A 9 -39.42 -3.61 -27.86
N GLY A 10 -39.36 -2.35 -27.37
CA GLY A 10 -39.72 -1.15 -28.10
C GLY A 10 -38.69 -0.69 -29.17
N GLY A 11 -37.65 -1.51 -29.43
CA GLY A 11 -36.64 -1.24 -30.48
C GLY A 11 -35.43 -0.39 -30.03
N MET A 12 -35.29 -0.11 -28.73
CA MET A 12 -34.10 0.57 -28.22
C MET A 12 -32.90 -0.40 -28.23
N SER A 13 -31.79 -0.02 -28.88
CA SER A 13 -30.57 -0.83 -28.87
C SER A 13 -29.94 -0.85 -27.46
N PHE A 14 -29.39 -1.99 -27.07
CA PHE A 14 -28.71 -2.16 -25.79
C PHE A 14 -27.57 -1.15 -25.57
N ARG A 15 -26.86 -0.75 -26.63
CA ARG A 15 -25.83 0.30 -26.57
C ARG A 15 -26.39 1.66 -26.15
N ARG A 16 -27.58 2.03 -26.64
CA ARG A 16 -28.25 3.28 -26.27
C ARG A 16 -28.72 3.23 -24.82
N LEU A 17 -29.17 2.06 -24.36
CA LEU A 17 -29.53 1.82 -22.96
C LEU A 17 -28.32 1.95 -22.03
N MET A 18 -27.15 1.48 -22.46
CA MET A 18 -25.90 1.53 -21.66
C MET A 18 -25.35 2.93 -21.47
N TRP A 19 -25.62 3.87 -22.39
CA TRP A 19 -25.02 5.19 -22.40
C TRP A 19 -25.22 6.03 -21.11
N PRO A 20 -26.44 6.14 -20.55
CA PRO A 20 -26.66 6.83 -19.27
C PRO A 20 -25.89 6.21 -18.11
N TYR A 21 -25.81 4.88 -18.05
CA TYR A 21 -25.05 4.18 -17.00
C TYR A 21 -23.57 4.40 -17.14
N PHE A 22 -23.06 4.45 -18.38
CA PHE A 22 -21.65 4.78 -18.65
C PHE A 22 -21.32 6.21 -18.22
N LEU A 23 -22.20 7.19 -18.49
CA LEU A 23 -22.01 8.57 -18.03
C LEU A 23 -22.03 8.63 -16.48
N GLY A 24 -22.96 7.95 -15.83
CA GLY A 24 -23.01 7.86 -14.38
C GLY A 24 -21.73 7.22 -13.81
N ALA A 25 -21.26 6.12 -14.40
CA ALA A 25 -20.01 5.48 -14.01
C ALA A 25 -18.80 6.41 -14.23
N LEU A 26 -18.79 7.20 -15.31
CA LEU A 26 -17.73 8.18 -15.59
C LEU A 26 -17.67 9.26 -14.51
N ILE A 27 -18.81 9.82 -14.11
CA ILE A 27 -18.88 10.83 -13.05
C ILE A 27 -18.37 10.24 -11.73
N ILE A 28 -18.84 9.06 -11.35
CA ILE A 28 -18.45 8.40 -10.10
C ILE A 28 -16.95 8.03 -10.13
N ALA A 29 -16.45 7.47 -11.22
CA ALA A 29 -15.04 7.12 -11.37
C ALA A 29 -14.13 8.34 -11.35
N SER A 30 -14.52 9.44 -12.01
CA SER A 30 -13.77 10.70 -12.01
C SER A 30 -13.74 11.32 -10.60
N LEU A 31 -14.87 11.33 -9.91
CA LEU A 31 -14.95 11.79 -8.53
C LEU A 31 -14.08 10.92 -7.61
N SER A 32 -14.19 9.59 -7.73
CA SER A 32 -13.38 8.63 -6.96
C SER A 32 -11.88 8.84 -7.24
N LEU A 33 -11.47 9.03 -8.49
CA LEU A 33 -10.09 9.29 -8.86
C LEU A 33 -9.56 10.58 -8.20
N THR A 34 -10.33 11.68 -8.30
CA THR A 34 -9.98 12.95 -7.69
C THR A 34 -9.84 12.84 -6.17
N LEU A 35 -10.78 12.16 -5.53
CA LEU A 35 -10.75 11.90 -4.09
C LEU A 35 -9.51 11.11 -3.70
N ASN A 36 -9.20 10.01 -4.41
CA ASN A 36 -8.05 9.15 -4.10
C ASN A 36 -6.70 9.83 -4.34
N LEU A 37 -6.59 10.71 -5.35
CA LEU A 37 -5.31 11.36 -5.66
C LEU A 37 -5.01 12.57 -4.78
N TRP A 38 -6.05 13.30 -4.32
CA TRP A 38 -5.85 14.58 -3.64
C TRP A 38 -6.52 14.68 -2.27
N LEU A 39 -7.82 14.42 -2.17
CA LEU A 39 -8.57 14.70 -0.94
C LEU A 39 -8.28 13.67 0.16
N ILE A 40 -8.25 12.38 -0.19
CA ILE A 40 -7.99 11.31 0.79
C ILE A 40 -6.61 11.47 1.43
N PRO A 41 -5.49 11.70 0.71
CA PRO A 41 -4.19 11.92 1.33
C PRO A 41 -4.18 13.10 2.32
N ILE A 42 -4.84 14.21 1.99
CA ILE A 42 -4.94 15.36 2.88
C ILE A 42 -5.70 15.01 4.16
N SER A 43 -6.85 14.32 4.02
CA SER A 43 -7.64 13.90 5.16
C SER A 43 -6.89 12.88 6.04
N GLN A 44 -6.16 11.96 5.43
CA GLN A 44 -5.35 10.96 6.14
C GLN A 44 -4.24 11.61 6.98
N ARG A 45 -3.63 12.72 6.55
CA ARG A 45 -2.66 13.46 7.38
C ARG A 45 -3.26 13.89 8.72
N HIS A 46 -4.48 14.40 8.71
CA HIS A 46 -5.17 14.79 9.93
C HIS A 46 -5.57 13.59 10.79
N ILE A 47 -6.03 12.51 10.18
CA ILE A 47 -6.39 11.28 10.88
C ILE A 47 -5.16 10.67 11.56
N VAL A 48 -4.07 10.49 10.84
CA VAL A 48 -2.81 9.93 11.38
C VAL A 48 -2.26 10.82 12.50
N ALA A 49 -2.27 12.15 12.33
CA ALA A 49 -1.84 13.07 13.36
C ALA A 49 -2.70 12.95 14.63
N PHE A 50 -4.02 12.86 14.47
CA PHE A 50 -4.95 12.65 15.59
C PHE A 50 -4.72 11.31 16.28
N GLU A 51 -4.59 10.23 15.51
CA GLU A 51 -4.32 8.90 16.06
C GLU A 51 -3.01 8.83 16.83
N GLN A 52 -1.95 9.45 16.31
CA GLN A 52 -0.66 9.55 17.00
C GLN A 52 -0.78 10.34 18.31
N GLN A 53 -1.54 11.43 18.31
CA GLN A 53 -1.67 12.29 19.49
C GLN A 53 -2.56 11.68 20.58
N TYR A 54 -3.68 11.04 20.23
CA TYR A 54 -4.72 10.65 21.19
C TYR A 54 -4.84 9.13 21.39
N ILE A 55 -4.61 8.33 20.37
CA ILE A 55 -4.82 6.88 20.40
C ILE A 55 -3.48 6.15 20.62
N LYS A 56 -2.53 6.39 19.73
CA LYS A 56 -1.23 5.67 19.76
C LYS A 56 -0.34 6.13 20.92
N ARG A 57 -0.53 7.34 21.46
CA ARG A 57 0.20 7.82 22.63
C ARG A 57 -0.02 6.96 23.87
N LYS A 58 -1.19 6.32 24.03
CA LYS A 58 -1.47 5.35 25.10
C LYS A 58 -0.91 3.97 24.83
N GLN A 59 -0.67 3.60 23.57
CA GLN A 59 -0.11 2.30 23.16
C GLN A 59 1.41 2.33 22.96
N ASN A 60 2.02 3.51 22.86
CA ASN A 60 3.47 3.68 22.65
C ASN A 60 4.36 3.28 23.82
N THR A 61 3.83 2.65 24.86
CA THR A 61 4.59 1.93 25.88
C THR A 61 4.99 0.51 25.48
N LYS A 62 4.60 0.01 24.30
CA LYS A 62 5.08 -1.29 23.77
C LYS A 62 6.31 -1.08 22.90
N TYR A 63 7.45 -1.25 23.55
CA TYR A 63 8.81 -1.08 23.02
C TYR A 63 9.27 -2.13 21.99
N ASP A 64 8.50 -3.16 21.69
CA ASP A 64 8.95 -4.27 20.85
C ASP A 64 8.33 -4.20 19.44
N ARG A 65 8.88 -3.35 18.56
CA ARG A 65 8.44 -3.32 17.15
C ARG A 65 9.35 -4.08 16.20
N HIS A 66 10.59 -4.40 16.60
CA HIS A 66 11.58 -5.09 15.76
C HIS A 66 11.64 -4.52 14.34
N ILE A 67 12.01 -3.24 14.25
CA ILE A 67 12.07 -2.51 13.00
C ILE A 67 13.38 -2.86 12.29
N TYR A 68 13.30 -3.44 11.09
CA TYR A 68 14.43 -3.71 10.23
C TYR A 68 14.31 -2.88 8.97
N ARG A 69 15.34 -2.10 8.63
CA ARG A 69 15.31 -1.18 7.47
C ARG A 69 16.64 -1.17 6.75
N GLN A 70 16.59 -1.29 5.44
CA GLN A 70 17.73 -1.01 4.59
C GLN A 70 17.87 0.51 4.43
N ILE A 71 19.05 1.04 4.75
CA ILE A 71 19.37 2.48 4.70
C ILE A 71 20.04 2.82 3.39
N GLU A 72 20.97 1.96 2.99
CA GLU A 72 21.72 2.02 1.74
C GLU A 72 21.93 0.58 1.25
N PRO A 73 22.28 0.38 -0.03
CA PRO A 73 22.60 -0.97 -0.52
C PRO A 73 23.68 -1.63 0.36
N GLY A 74 23.31 -2.77 0.96
CA GLY A 74 24.17 -3.52 1.87
C GLY A 74 24.30 -2.96 3.29
N ILE A 75 23.62 -1.87 3.66
CA ILE A 75 23.61 -1.32 5.02
C ILE A 75 22.21 -1.40 5.61
N PHE A 76 22.07 -2.10 6.72
CA PHE A 76 20.81 -2.32 7.40
C PHE A 76 20.84 -1.72 8.80
N ALA A 77 19.70 -1.14 9.23
CA ALA A 77 19.45 -0.74 10.60
C ALA A 77 18.41 -1.65 11.23
N TYR A 78 18.70 -2.16 12.40
CA TYR A 78 17.76 -2.85 13.25
C TYR A 78 17.52 -2.05 14.54
N ILE A 79 16.25 -1.86 14.88
CA ILE A 79 15.82 -1.18 16.08
C ILE A 79 14.79 -2.06 16.79
N ARG A 80 15.05 -2.45 18.04
CA ARG A 80 14.09 -3.24 18.81
C ARG A 80 12.83 -2.46 19.11
N GLY A 81 12.97 -1.22 19.57
CA GLY A 81 11.85 -0.36 19.89
C GLY A 81 12.19 1.10 19.65
N TYR A 82 11.18 1.87 19.26
CA TYR A 82 11.31 3.30 19.03
C TYR A 82 10.21 4.07 19.77
N ASN A 83 10.62 5.08 20.53
CA ASN A 83 9.73 6.01 21.20
C ASN A 83 9.68 7.32 20.43
N ASP A 84 8.57 7.57 19.74
CA ASP A 84 8.34 8.78 18.94
C ASP A 84 8.40 10.05 19.77
N GLY A 85 7.83 10.02 20.98
CA GLY A 85 7.78 11.20 21.86
C GLY A 85 9.15 11.63 22.39
N ALA A 86 10.00 10.65 22.71
CA ALA A 86 11.37 10.88 23.18
C ALA A 86 12.38 10.88 22.03
N ARG A 87 11.97 10.49 20.81
CA ARG A 87 12.85 10.28 19.65
C ARG A 87 14.04 9.39 19.96
N GLN A 88 13.78 8.33 20.71
CA GLN A 88 14.80 7.43 21.24
C GLN A 88 14.53 6.00 20.74
N ALA A 89 15.56 5.41 20.16
CA ALA A 89 15.61 4.00 19.79
C ALA A 89 16.22 3.18 20.95
N SER A 90 15.58 2.11 21.32
CA SER A 90 16.12 1.10 22.21
C SER A 90 16.74 -0.02 21.40
N PHE A 91 17.96 -0.42 21.75
CA PHE A 91 18.74 -1.43 21.06
C PHE A 91 18.84 -1.18 19.55
N PHE A 92 19.74 -0.29 19.18
CA PHE A 92 20.01 0.14 17.82
C PHE A 92 21.23 -0.61 17.27
N VAL A 93 21.09 -1.23 16.10
CA VAL A 93 22.17 -1.94 15.40
C VAL A 93 22.26 -1.45 13.96
N LEU A 94 23.48 -1.20 13.50
CA LEU A 94 23.80 -0.96 12.10
C LEU A 94 24.67 -2.09 11.59
N GLU A 95 24.25 -2.76 10.54
CA GLU A 95 24.97 -3.87 9.93
C GLU A 95 25.37 -3.52 8.50
N ARG A 96 26.61 -3.84 8.14
CA ARG A 96 27.11 -3.74 6.77
C ARG A 96 27.39 -5.12 6.21
N TYR A 97 26.82 -5.40 5.05
CA TYR A 97 27.02 -6.62 4.30
C TYR A 97 27.77 -6.32 2.99
N GLU A 98 28.81 -7.08 2.71
CA GLU A 98 29.54 -7.05 1.45
C GLU A 98 29.54 -8.47 0.85
N SER A 99 29.05 -8.60 -0.38
CA SER A 99 28.93 -9.90 -1.07
C SER A 99 28.16 -10.97 -0.25
N GLY A 100 27.14 -10.54 0.54
CA GLY A 100 26.31 -11.44 1.34
C GLY A 100 26.93 -11.82 2.71
N THR A 101 28.11 -11.33 3.05
CA THR A 101 28.77 -11.56 4.33
C THR A 101 28.76 -10.28 5.17
N MET A 102 28.43 -10.38 6.45
CA MET A 102 28.50 -9.24 7.37
C MET A 102 29.96 -8.89 7.63
N THR A 103 30.34 -7.65 7.35
CA THR A 103 31.71 -7.16 7.55
C THR A 103 31.83 -6.25 8.75
N HIS A 104 30.78 -5.48 9.06
CA HIS A 104 30.78 -4.56 10.20
C HIS A 104 29.42 -4.59 10.88
N SER A 105 29.42 -4.45 12.20
CA SER A 105 28.24 -4.22 13.02
C SER A 105 28.54 -3.15 14.06
N LEU A 106 27.60 -2.21 14.21
CA LEU A 106 27.63 -1.19 15.25
C LEU A 106 26.39 -1.36 16.10
N GLU A 107 26.57 -1.59 17.38
CA GLU A 107 25.50 -1.86 18.34
C GLU A 107 25.49 -0.80 19.43
N ALA A 108 24.33 -0.19 19.70
CA ALA A 108 24.12 0.75 20.80
C ALA A 108 22.87 0.36 21.60
N SER A 109 22.95 0.39 22.92
CA SER A 109 21.79 0.08 23.77
C SER A 109 20.69 1.11 23.63
N ASP A 110 21.07 2.38 23.44
CA ASP A 110 20.16 3.51 23.27
C ASP A 110 20.73 4.45 22.22
N ALA A 111 19.88 4.91 21.30
CA ALA A 111 20.23 5.93 20.32
C ALA A 111 19.12 6.99 20.23
N LYS A 112 19.50 8.27 20.17
CA LYS A 112 18.57 9.38 20.10
C LYS A 112 18.71 10.12 18.76
N PHE A 113 17.57 10.35 18.11
CA PHE A 113 17.51 11.09 16.86
C PHE A 113 17.35 12.59 17.13
N ASN A 114 18.19 13.41 16.50
CA ASN A 114 18.04 14.86 16.50
C ASN A 114 17.47 15.31 15.15
N PRO A 115 16.24 15.86 15.09
CA PRO A 115 15.60 16.25 13.83
C PRO A 115 16.21 17.49 13.19
N GLU A 116 16.84 18.38 13.97
CA GLU A 116 17.45 19.60 13.45
C GLU A 116 18.74 19.27 12.67
N THR A 117 19.55 18.37 13.21
CA THR A 117 20.83 17.96 12.60
C THR A 117 20.70 16.69 11.75
N LYS A 118 19.55 15.99 11.80
CA LYS A 118 19.33 14.66 11.20
C LYS A 118 20.35 13.60 11.62
N ARG A 119 20.91 13.75 12.84
CA ARG A 119 21.97 12.87 13.35
C ARG A 119 21.43 11.95 14.45
N TRP A 120 22.01 10.77 14.51
CA TRP A 120 21.79 9.81 15.59
C TRP A 120 22.94 9.90 16.58
N THR A 121 22.62 10.03 17.85
CA THR A 121 23.58 10.12 18.93
C THR A 121 23.37 8.97 19.92
N ALA A 122 24.44 8.31 20.36
CA ALA A 122 24.39 7.30 21.40
C ALA A 122 25.54 7.49 22.39
N PRO A 123 25.29 7.35 23.71
CA PRO A 123 26.30 7.57 24.73
C PRO A 123 27.39 6.50 24.74
N ARG A 124 27.05 5.29 24.35
CA ARG A 124 27.99 4.15 24.23
C ARG A 124 27.58 3.28 23.05
N TYR A 125 28.58 2.76 22.34
CA TYR A 125 28.37 1.79 21.26
C TYR A 125 29.53 0.80 21.18
N THR A 126 29.24 -0.38 20.66
CA THR A 126 30.21 -1.43 20.35
C THR A 126 30.34 -1.54 18.83
N LYS A 127 31.54 -1.48 18.33
CA LYS A 127 31.84 -1.77 16.93
C LYS A 127 32.40 -3.17 16.83
N ARG A 128 31.86 -3.98 15.94
CA ARG A 128 32.35 -5.31 15.61
C ARG A 128 32.78 -5.34 14.16
N GLU A 129 33.94 -5.90 13.91
CA GLU A 129 34.48 -6.10 12.58
C GLU A 129 34.72 -7.59 12.38
N PHE A 130 34.33 -8.09 11.21
CA PHE A 130 34.49 -9.49 10.86
C PHE A 130 35.49 -9.59 9.71
N ASP A 131 36.54 -10.35 9.92
CA ASP A 131 37.54 -10.63 8.88
C ASP A 131 37.05 -11.75 7.95
N SER A 132 37.66 -11.84 6.76
CA SER A 132 37.39 -12.89 5.76
C SER A 132 37.57 -14.33 6.31
N ALA A 133 38.31 -14.49 7.41
CA ALA A 133 38.49 -15.73 8.14
C ALA A 133 37.38 -16.02 9.18
N GLY A 134 36.40 -15.09 9.35
CA GLY A 134 35.35 -15.20 10.37
C GLY A 134 35.79 -14.81 11.78
N THR A 135 36.98 -14.21 11.92
CA THR A 135 37.45 -13.71 13.22
C THR A 135 36.75 -12.42 13.56
N GLU A 136 36.17 -12.36 14.75
CA GLU A 136 35.47 -11.17 15.26
C GLU A 136 36.43 -10.34 16.12
N THR A 137 36.51 -9.06 15.82
CA THR A 137 37.17 -8.05 16.65
C THR A 137 36.11 -7.07 17.13
N PHE A 138 36.04 -6.81 18.43
CA PHE A 138 35.09 -5.85 18.98
C PHE A 138 35.79 -4.80 19.83
N GLU A 139 35.32 -3.56 19.69
CA GLU A 139 35.79 -2.42 20.48
C GLU A 139 34.62 -1.60 20.99
N GLN A 140 34.76 -1.07 22.21
CA GLN A 140 33.73 -0.21 22.81
C GLN A 140 34.15 1.26 22.75
N PHE A 141 33.24 2.09 22.30
CA PHE A 141 33.43 3.53 22.17
C PHE A 141 32.34 4.31 22.92
N ARG A 142 32.62 5.59 23.14
CA ARG A 142 31.70 6.54 23.73
C ARG A 142 31.34 7.62 22.73
N ASN A 143 30.12 8.19 22.86
CA ASN A 143 29.65 9.33 22.09
C ASN A 143 29.63 9.09 20.57
N LEU A 144 28.74 8.17 20.16
CA LEU A 144 28.38 8.06 18.76
C LEU A 144 27.66 9.35 18.33
N ASP A 145 28.10 9.95 17.25
CA ASP A 145 27.41 11.04 16.55
C ASP A 145 27.57 10.81 15.05
N THR A 146 26.55 10.22 14.46
CA THR A 146 26.60 9.79 13.06
C THR A 146 25.38 10.24 12.28
N LEU A 147 25.60 10.55 11.01
CA LEU A 147 24.56 10.85 10.07
C LEU A 147 24.13 9.53 9.41
N ILE A 148 22.89 9.13 9.68
CA ILE A 148 22.30 7.93 9.09
C ILE A 148 21.07 8.38 8.33
N ASN A 149 20.95 7.95 7.09
CA ASN A 149 19.83 8.27 6.21
C ASN A 149 18.56 7.46 6.61
N LEU A 150 18.20 7.57 7.88
CA LEU A 150 17.03 6.96 8.50
C LEU A 150 16.28 8.04 9.28
N GLU A 151 15.20 8.53 8.71
CA GLU A 151 14.36 9.51 9.37
C GLU A 151 13.42 8.83 10.39
N ALA A 152 13.10 9.54 11.48
CA ALA A 152 12.16 9.05 12.50
C ALA A 152 10.80 8.67 11.91
N THR A 153 10.36 9.36 10.87
CA THR A 153 9.13 9.08 10.11
C THR A 153 9.13 7.71 9.44
N GLU A 154 10.30 7.20 9.05
CA GLU A 154 10.45 5.88 8.43
C GLU A 154 10.38 4.74 9.46
N LEU A 155 10.50 5.05 10.74
CA LEU A 155 10.36 4.10 11.86
C LEU A 155 8.89 3.85 12.25
N GLY A 156 7.97 4.70 11.78
CA GLY A 156 6.54 4.52 11.91
C GLY A 156 5.99 3.40 11.03
N GLU A 157 4.66 3.25 11.05
CA GLU A 157 3.98 2.35 10.12
C GLU A 157 4.02 2.94 8.72
N ILE A 158 4.80 2.33 7.83
CA ILE A 158 4.93 2.78 6.42
C ILE A 158 3.56 2.87 5.74
N ASN A 159 2.62 1.98 6.07
CA ASN A 159 1.26 2.05 5.56
C ASN A 159 0.58 3.39 5.86
N ASP A 160 0.69 3.88 7.09
CA ASP A 160 0.12 5.17 7.49
C ASP A 160 0.78 6.31 6.70
N LEU A 161 2.11 6.25 6.56
CA LEU A 161 2.87 7.27 5.86
C LEU A 161 2.49 7.37 4.37
N ILE A 162 2.45 6.26 3.64
CA ILE A 162 2.14 6.25 2.20
C ILE A 162 0.69 6.70 1.91
N GLN A 163 -0.25 6.44 2.83
CA GLN A 163 -1.64 6.89 2.69
C GLN A 163 -1.77 8.42 2.83
N THR A 164 -0.85 9.08 3.54
CA THR A 164 -0.85 10.54 3.70
C THR A 164 -0.21 11.27 2.52
N MET A 165 0.50 10.58 1.65
CA MET A 165 1.22 11.15 0.51
C MET A 165 0.30 11.35 -0.70
N ASN A 166 0.39 12.50 -1.35
CA ASN A 166 -0.19 12.68 -2.67
C ASN A 166 0.61 11.90 -3.73
N ILE A 167 0.12 11.83 -4.97
CA ILE A 167 0.75 10.99 -6.00
C ILE A 167 2.18 11.44 -6.36
N SER A 168 2.47 12.73 -6.29
CA SER A 168 3.81 13.28 -6.55
C SER A 168 4.78 12.92 -5.43
N GLU A 169 4.35 13.11 -4.19
CA GLU A 169 5.13 12.74 -2.99
C GLU A 169 5.37 11.22 -2.95
N LEU A 170 4.34 10.42 -3.29
CA LEU A 170 4.45 8.96 -3.33
C LEU A 170 5.46 8.49 -4.38
N ASN A 171 5.50 9.12 -5.57
CA ASN A 171 6.49 8.80 -6.59
C ASN A 171 7.92 9.17 -6.14
N ALA A 172 8.11 10.37 -5.58
CA ALA A 172 9.41 10.79 -5.06
C ALA A 172 9.90 9.86 -3.93
N PHE A 173 8.98 9.46 -3.04
CA PHE A 173 9.28 8.52 -1.96
C PHE A 173 9.62 7.12 -2.51
N LEU A 174 8.89 6.64 -3.53
CA LEU A 174 9.20 5.38 -4.19
C LEU A 174 10.60 5.38 -4.80
N ASP A 175 10.99 6.45 -5.49
CA ASP A 175 12.32 6.56 -6.09
C ASP A 175 13.42 6.60 -5.01
N GLN A 176 13.18 7.26 -3.89
CA GLN A 176 14.09 7.25 -2.74
C GLN A 176 14.21 5.83 -2.14
N GLN A 177 13.10 5.11 -1.97
CA GLN A 177 13.12 3.75 -1.42
C GLN A 177 13.77 2.75 -2.40
N ARG A 178 13.63 2.94 -3.71
CA ARG A 178 14.36 2.17 -4.73
C ARG A 178 15.86 2.39 -4.65
N ALA A 179 16.31 3.63 -4.48
CA ALA A 179 17.73 3.95 -4.32
C ALA A 179 18.33 3.31 -3.05
N LYS A 180 17.53 3.19 -1.98
CA LYS A 180 17.92 2.49 -0.75
C LYS A 180 17.89 0.96 -0.87
N GLY A 181 17.19 0.39 -1.87
CA GLY A 181 16.94 -1.06 -1.98
C GLY A 181 15.97 -1.59 -0.91
N SER A 182 15.01 -0.76 -0.47
CA SER A 182 14.12 -1.05 0.64
C SER A 182 13.10 -2.16 0.33
N ASP A 183 12.80 -3.01 1.31
CA ASP A 183 11.74 -4.04 1.21
C ASP A 183 10.33 -3.45 1.03
N SER A 184 10.17 -2.15 1.32
CA SER A 184 8.88 -1.47 1.26
C SER A 184 8.44 -1.07 -0.15
N ILE A 185 9.28 -1.28 -1.16
CA ILE A 185 9.00 -0.92 -2.56
C ILE A 185 7.68 -1.51 -3.04
N ASN A 186 7.48 -2.81 -2.80
CA ASN A 186 6.27 -3.52 -3.23
C ASN A 186 5.00 -2.90 -2.62
N LEU A 187 5.05 -2.54 -1.35
CA LEU A 187 3.94 -1.91 -0.64
C LEU A 187 3.56 -0.55 -1.25
N ILE A 188 4.57 0.27 -1.57
CA ILE A 188 4.39 1.60 -2.16
C ILE A 188 3.85 1.49 -3.59
N GLU A 189 4.36 0.53 -4.38
CA GLU A 189 3.89 0.27 -5.74
C GLU A 189 2.45 -0.24 -5.76
N VAL A 190 2.06 -1.14 -4.84
CA VAL A 190 0.68 -1.60 -4.68
C VAL A 190 -0.25 -0.41 -4.45
N GLU A 191 0.06 0.45 -3.48
CA GLU A 191 -0.73 1.65 -3.17
C GLU A 191 -0.84 2.57 -4.40
N LYS A 192 0.27 2.82 -5.10
CA LYS A 192 0.29 3.64 -6.32
C LYS A 192 -0.66 3.09 -7.39
N HIS A 193 -0.57 1.81 -7.70
CA HIS A 193 -1.42 1.17 -8.72
C HIS A 193 -2.89 1.09 -8.28
N ALA A 194 -3.15 0.85 -6.99
CA ALA A 194 -4.50 0.75 -6.43
C ALA A 194 -5.29 2.05 -6.60
N ARG A 195 -4.65 3.23 -6.44
CA ARG A 195 -5.28 4.55 -6.62
C ARG A 195 -5.89 4.74 -8.02
N TYR A 196 -5.34 4.09 -9.03
CA TYR A 196 -5.87 4.13 -10.40
C TYR A 196 -6.81 2.94 -10.70
N ALA A 197 -6.49 1.77 -10.19
CA ALA A 197 -7.22 0.55 -10.48
C ALA A 197 -8.64 0.56 -9.87
N TYR A 198 -8.80 1.10 -8.65
CA TYR A 198 -10.10 1.15 -7.98
C TYR A 198 -11.15 2.02 -8.68
N PRO A 199 -10.85 3.27 -9.12
CA PRO A 199 -11.81 4.03 -9.91
C PRO A 199 -12.21 3.34 -11.21
N LEU A 200 -11.30 2.62 -11.87
CA LEU A 200 -11.58 1.90 -13.11
C LEU A 200 -12.56 0.73 -12.88
N SER A 201 -12.51 0.09 -11.73
CA SER A 201 -13.43 -1.00 -11.38
C SER A 201 -14.90 -0.58 -11.43
N THR A 202 -15.20 0.71 -11.23
CA THR A 202 -16.56 1.26 -11.31
C THR A 202 -17.17 1.00 -12.68
N PHE A 203 -16.42 1.17 -13.76
CA PHE A 203 -16.91 0.86 -15.12
C PHE A 203 -17.16 -0.62 -15.31
N ILE A 204 -16.25 -1.46 -14.83
CA ILE A 204 -16.33 -2.92 -14.97
C ILE A 204 -17.56 -3.44 -14.23
N LEU A 205 -17.74 -3.05 -12.97
CA LEU A 205 -18.87 -3.49 -12.14
C LEU A 205 -20.20 -2.91 -12.64
N THR A 206 -20.21 -1.68 -13.16
CA THR A 206 -21.40 -1.10 -13.80
C THR A 206 -21.78 -1.90 -15.04
N LEU A 207 -20.81 -2.26 -15.90
CA LEU A 207 -21.07 -3.07 -17.09
C LEU A 207 -21.61 -4.45 -16.73
N ILE A 208 -21.07 -5.10 -15.68
CA ILE A 208 -21.59 -6.37 -15.14
C ILE A 208 -23.03 -6.19 -14.66
N GLY A 209 -23.28 -5.19 -13.82
CA GLY A 209 -24.60 -4.94 -13.22
C GLY A 209 -25.70 -4.71 -14.25
N VAL A 210 -25.44 -3.81 -15.24
CA VAL A 210 -26.42 -3.53 -16.30
C VAL A 210 -26.62 -4.73 -17.22
N SER A 211 -25.54 -5.43 -17.59
CA SER A 211 -25.63 -6.62 -18.44
C SER A 211 -26.40 -7.78 -17.76
N LEU A 212 -26.26 -7.91 -16.44
CA LEU A 212 -26.97 -8.92 -15.67
C LEU A 212 -28.46 -8.56 -15.49
N SER A 213 -28.75 -7.29 -15.19
CA SER A 213 -30.13 -6.82 -14.96
C SER A 213 -30.98 -6.77 -16.24
N SER A 214 -30.36 -6.70 -17.43
CA SER A 214 -31.04 -6.67 -18.71
C SER A 214 -31.62 -8.01 -19.15
N ARG A 215 -31.29 -9.12 -18.47
CA ARG A 215 -31.75 -10.47 -18.84
C ARG A 215 -33.04 -10.82 -18.12
N LYS A 216 -33.95 -11.44 -18.85
CA LYS A 216 -35.16 -12.04 -18.29
C LYS A 216 -34.83 -13.44 -17.77
N VAL A 217 -34.95 -13.65 -16.44
CA VAL A 217 -34.73 -14.96 -15.82
C VAL A 217 -36.03 -15.39 -15.09
N ARG A 218 -36.36 -16.69 -15.21
CA ARG A 218 -37.52 -17.28 -14.58
C ARG A 218 -37.44 -17.34 -13.04
N GLY A 219 -36.28 -17.03 -12.43
CA GLY A 219 -36.06 -17.09 -10.98
C GLY A 219 -36.35 -15.79 -10.21
N GLY A 220 -36.94 -14.77 -10.82
CA GLY A 220 -37.28 -13.50 -10.18
C GLY A 220 -36.10 -12.54 -10.00
N THR A 221 -36.36 -11.36 -9.41
CA THR A 221 -35.35 -10.30 -9.17
C THR A 221 -34.28 -10.71 -8.18
N GLY A 222 -34.61 -11.58 -7.22
CA GLY A 222 -33.66 -12.02 -6.17
C GLY A 222 -32.43 -12.73 -6.70
N LEU A 223 -32.58 -13.55 -7.75
CA LEU A 223 -31.45 -14.26 -8.35
C LEU A 223 -30.41 -13.29 -8.96
N HIS A 224 -30.87 -12.27 -9.68
CA HIS A 224 -29.97 -11.27 -10.29
C HIS A 224 -29.25 -10.43 -9.25
N ILE A 225 -29.96 -10.03 -8.18
CA ILE A 225 -29.36 -9.31 -7.06
C ILE A 225 -28.32 -10.19 -6.38
N GLY A 226 -28.66 -11.46 -6.12
CA GLY A 226 -27.73 -12.42 -5.50
C GLY A 226 -26.45 -12.64 -6.31
N ILE A 227 -26.57 -12.89 -7.63
CA ILE A 227 -25.41 -13.06 -8.51
C ILE A 227 -24.61 -11.76 -8.61
N GLY A 228 -25.26 -10.60 -8.77
CA GLY A 228 -24.59 -9.31 -8.87
C GLY A 228 -23.81 -8.98 -7.60
N THR A 229 -24.44 -9.14 -6.43
CA THR A 229 -23.77 -8.95 -5.13
C THR A 229 -22.63 -9.93 -4.92
N GLY A 230 -22.83 -11.21 -5.29
CA GLY A 230 -21.79 -12.24 -5.21
C GLY A 230 -20.58 -11.91 -6.08
N LEU A 231 -20.79 -11.42 -7.31
CA LEU A 231 -19.70 -10.96 -8.19
C LEU A 231 -18.98 -9.76 -7.62
N CYS A 232 -19.69 -8.76 -7.07
CA CYS A 232 -19.06 -7.61 -6.43
C CYS A 232 -18.23 -8.04 -5.21
N PHE A 233 -18.77 -8.91 -4.37
CA PHE A 233 -18.08 -9.39 -3.18
C PHE A 233 -16.83 -10.21 -3.55
N SER A 234 -16.96 -11.11 -4.54
CA SER A 234 -15.82 -11.88 -5.03
C SER A 234 -14.75 -10.97 -5.65
N TYR A 235 -15.12 -9.89 -6.36
CA TYR A 235 -14.18 -8.89 -6.85
C TYR A 235 -13.35 -8.26 -5.71
N ILE A 236 -14.02 -7.85 -4.61
CA ILE A 236 -13.35 -7.27 -3.44
C ILE A 236 -12.38 -8.28 -2.82
N LEU A 237 -12.80 -9.55 -2.66
CA LEU A 237 -11.94 -10.60 -2.12
C LEU A 237 -10.71 -10.83 -3.01
N PHE A 238 -10.90 -10.94 -4.33
CA PHE A 238 -9.80 -11.11 -5.28
C PHE A 238 -8.80 -9.96 -5.19
N ASN A 239 -9.26 -8.71 -5.15
CA ASN A 239 -8.35 -7.55 -4.97
C ASN A 239 -7.51 -7.72 -3.71
N ARG A 240 -8.12 -8.03 -2.57
CA ARG A 240 -7.39 -8.21 -1.30
C ARG A 240 -6.36 -9.33 -1.36
N PHE A 241 -6.72 -10.47 -1.95
CA PHE A 241 -5.77 -11.57 -2.12
C PHE A 241 -4.57 -11.19 -2.98
N PHE A 242 -4.79 -10.60 -4.13
CA PHE A 242 -3.70 -10.21 -5.03
C PHE A 242 -2.84 -9.09 -4.46
N GLU A 243 -3.41 -8.14 -3.74
CA GLU A 243 -2.65 -7.11 -3.01
C GLU A 243 -1.70 -7.73 -1.97
N GLU A 244 -2.16 -8.69 -1.18
CA GLU A 244 -1.31 -9.35 -0.19
C GLU A 244 -0.18 -10.17 -0.83
N PHE A 245 -0.45 -10.86 -1.96
CA PHE A 245 0.60 -11.52 -2.73
C PHE A 245 1.63 -10.54 -3.32
N ALA A 246 1.20 -9.35 -3.72
CA ALA A 246 2.11 -8.32 -4.19
C ALA A 246 2.97 -7.75 -3.05
N LYS A 247 2.37 -7.45 -1.90
CA LYS A 247 3.07 -6.94 -0.72
C LYS A 247 4.10 -7.93 -0.21
N SER A 248 3.81 -9.24 -0.27
CA SER A 248 4.75 -10.30 0.12
C SER A 248 5.87 -10.53 -0.91
N GLY A 249 5.87 -9.85 -2.05
CA GLY A 249 6.86 -10.00 -3.11
C GLY A 249 6.68 -11.22 -4.00
N THR A 250 5.60 -12.00 -3.81
CA THR A 250 5.31 -13.20 -4.61
C THR A 250 4.92 -12.84 -6.05
N LEU A 251 4.24 -11.70 -6.24
CA LEU A 251 3.79 -11.21 -7.54
C LEU A 251 4.24 -9.77 -7.75
N PRO A 252 4.58 -9.38 -9.01
CA PRO A 252 4.86 -7.99 -9.34
C PRO A 252 3.65 -7.09 -9.00
N PRO A 253 3.84 -5.98 -8.26
CA PRO A 253 2.76 -5.13 -7.78
C PRO A 253 1.80 -4.65 -8.87
N GLY A 254 2.34 -4.23 -10.02
CA GLY A 254 1.53 -3.80 -11.15
C GLY A 254 0.61 -4.90 -11.67
N LEU A 255 1.12 -6.12 -11.86
CA LEU A 255 0.29 -7.25 -12.32
C LEU A 255 -0.77 -7.61 -11.28
N ALA A 256 -0.40 -7.71 -10.01
CA ALA A 256 -1.29 -8.14 -8.95
C ALA A 256 -2.51 -7.20 -8.80
N VAL A 257 -2.30 -5.89 -8.80
CA VAL A 257 -3.39 -4.91 -8.65
C VAL A 257 -4.30 -4.85 -9.88
N TRP A 258 -3.75 -5.04 -11.09
CA TRP A 258 -4.53 -4.96 -12.32
C TRP A 258 -5.22 -6.27 -12.72
N LEU A 259 -4.72 -7.42 -12.27
CA LEU A 259 -5.24 -8.74 -12.64
C LEU A 259 -6.72 -8.95 -12.30
N PRO A 260 -7.25 -8.57 -11.11
CA PRO A 260 -8.67 -8.63 -10.83
C PRO A 260 -9.50 -7.82 -11.84
N ASN A 261 -9.07 -6.61 -12.18
CA ASN A 261 -9.74 -5.78 -13.18
C ASN A 261 -9.80 -6.45 -14.55
N ILE A 262 -8.71 -7.09 -14.98
CA ILE A 262 -8.63 -7.80 -16.26
C ILE A 262 -9.59 -8.99 -16.26
N ILE A 263 -9.59 -9.80 -15.21
CA ILE A 263 -10.48 -10.97 -15.08
C ILE A 263 -11.95 -10.53 -15.11
N TYR A 264 -12.31 -9.54 -14.30
CA TYR A 264 -13.70 -9.07 -14.23
C TYR A 264 -14.13 -8.30 -15.47
N LEU A 265 -13.21 -7.63 -16.18
CA LEU A 265 -13.50 -7.07 -17.50
C LEU A 265 -13.84 -8.17 -18.51
N GLY A 266 -13.13 -9.29 -18.48
CA GLY A 266 -13.46 -10.49 -19.29
C GLY A 266 -14.89 -10.99 -19.00
N ILE A 267 -15.25 -11.11 -17.70
CA ILE A 267 -16.60 -11.49 -17.28
C ILE A 267 -17.63 -10.45 -17.77
N ALA A 268 -17.34 -9.16 -17.61
CA ALA A 268 -18.19 -8.07 -18.05
C ALA A 268 -18.46 -8.12 -19.56
N VAL A 269 -17.43 -8.30 -20.38
CA VAL A 269 -17.53 -8.43 -21.84
C VAL A 269 -18.33 -9.68 -22.23
N TYR A 270 -18.11 -10.80 -21.55
CA TYR A 270 -18.88 -12.02 -21.77
C TYR A 270 -20.39 -11.80 -21.48
N LEU A 271 -20.71 -11.19 -20.35
CA LEU A 271 -22.10 -10.86 -19.97
C LEU A 271 -22.73 -9.87 -20.95
N TYR A 272 -21.98 -8.85 -21.36
CA TYR A 272 -22.40 -7.86 -22.36
C TYR A 272 -22.74 -8.52 -23.72
N ARG A 273 -21.88 -9.44 -24.20
CA ARG A 273 -22.13 -10.16 -25.47
C ARG A 273 -23.37 -11.04 -25.42
N LYS A 274 -23.71 -11.59 -24.25
CA LYS A 274 -24.90 -12.41 -24.02
C LYS A 274 -26.15 -11.61 -23.65
N ALA A 275 -26.05 -10.29 -23.46
CA ALA A 275 -27.22 -9.45 -23.20
C ALA A 275 -28.14 -9.42 -24.46
N PRO A 276 -29.46 -9.31 -24.31
CA PRO A 276 -30.38 -9.14 -25.43
C PRO A 276 -30.03 -7.85 -26.14
N LYS A 277 -29.86 -7.94 -27.48
CA LYS A 277 -29.51 -6.81 -28.35
C LYS A 277 -30.76 -6.18 -28.93
#